data_ecd378515cb0764769a35b99ef6eb677
#
_entry.id   ecd378515cb0764769a35b99ef6eb677
#
_cell.length_a   1.000
_cell.length_b   1.000
_cell.length_c   1.000
_cell.angle_alpha   90.00
_cell.angle_beta   90.00
_cell.angle_gamma   90.00
#
_symmetry.space_group_name_H-M   'P 1'
#
loop_
_entity.id
_entity.type
_entity.pdbx_description
1 polymer ?
#
loop_
_entity_poly.entity_id
_entity_poly.type
_entity_poly.pdbx_seq_one_letter_code
_entity_poly.pdbx_strand_id
1 'polypeptide(L)'
;QQIDLRRPGVDDISLPPQTFPIDCNLNYPVNGMGNPSPSLTGYPFLLTVQGARDLDQVYCNLGATYSDSPPIPVCEDSFQFLRTWNIVDWCDPAGSFTFGQIIKVGDFTAPLLDCPAQDTDGDGVDDALIFPTQPFECTGAFAVPLPEVTDNCSGWEVFTQVVTFRDSIVHSASGLPVDTIEIEEVLATIPNDAPNRFVSGIPTGCHAFRYLVTDACDNQIEQYCTFCVEDRTEPVADCNEQLNVSLTHDGFVRLLAPSVDEGSWDNCAVEQMEVRRLITKGPGCATVDSAYSDWAPYVDFTCCDIDSLVLIELLVVDTAGNENTCWAEVLIE
;
A
#
# COMPACT_ATOMS: atom_id res chain seq x y z
N GLN A 1 23.45 -70.04 15.75
CA GLN A 1 22.64 -68.91 15.38
C GLN A 1 21.67 -69.40 14.31
N GLN A 2 20.35 -69.36 14.63
CA GLN A 2 19.30 -69.65 13.63
C GLN A 2 19.06 -68.37 12.87
N ILE A 3 19.33 -68.36 11.57
CA ILE A 3 19.02 -67.22 10.68
C ILE A 3 17.65 -67.52 10.07
N ASP A 4 16.62 -66.78 10.53
CA ASP A 4 15.31 -66.82 9.92
C ASP A 4 15.31 -65.94 8.68
N LEU A 5 15.25 -66.55 7.51
CA LEU A 5 15.10 -65.86 6.24
C LEU A 5 13.60 -65.73 5.95
N ARG A 6 13.09 -64.53 6.14
CA ARG A 6 11.71 -64.16 5.76
C ARG A 6 11.76 -63.51 4.37
N ARG A 7 10.88 -63.99 3.47
CA ARG A 7 10.63 -63.27 2.21
C ARG A 7 9.84 -61.99 2.48
N PRO A 8 10.08 -60.90 1.75
CA PRO A 8 9.26 -59.74 1.85
C PRO A 8 7.83 -60.01 1.37
N GLY A 9 6.83 -59.45 2.04
CA GLY A 9 5.42 -59.45 1.67
C GLY A 9 4.90 -58.05 1.39
N VAL A 10 3.63 -57.95 0.96
CA VAL A 10 3.00 -56.67 0.67
C VAL A 10 2.97 -55.71 1.86
N ASP A 11 2.90 -56.25 3.07
CA ASP A 11 2.95 -55.45 4.34
C ASP A 11 4.30 -54.78 4.58
N ASP A 12 5.35 -55.19 3.90
CA ASP A 12 6.69 -54.62 3.99
C ASP A 12 6.89 -53.46 2.99
N ILE A 13 5.89 -53.16 2.15
CA ILE A 13 5.93 -52.12 1.11
C ILE A 13 5.54 -50.78 1.68
N SER A 14 6.40 -49.78 1.50
CA SER A 14 6.08 -48.40 1.71
C SER A 14 5.52 -47.77 0.43
N LEU A 15 4.45 -47.02 0.55
CA LEU A 15 3.78 -46.39 -0.58
C LEU A 15 4.24 -44.96 -0.77
N PRO A 16 4.23 -44.41 -2.01
CA PRO A 16 4.48 -43.00 -2.23
C PRO A 16 3.37 -42.16 -1.60
N PRO A 17 3.56 -40.82 -1.44
CA PRO A 17 2.54 -39.94 -0.91
C PRO A 17 1.24 -40.05 -1.72
N GLN A 18 0.10 -40.07 -1.03
CA GLN A 18 -1.22 -40.16 -1.68
C GLN A 18 -1.53 -38.96 -2.56
N THR A 19 -1.00 -37.77 -2.21
CA THR A 19 -1.08 -36.55 -3.01
C THR A 19 0.34 -36.00 -3.21
N PHE A 20 0.67 -35.64 -4.45
CA PHE A 20 1.97 -35.08 -4.80
C PHE A 20 1.77 -33.82 -5.64
N PRO A 21 2.02 -32.63 -5.05
CA PRO A 21 2.00 -31.37 -5.78
C PRO A 21 3.32 -31.15 -6.52
N ILE A 22 3.25 -30.59 -7.72
CA ILE A 22 4.37 -30.17 -8.55
C ILE A 22 4.07 -28.75 -9.00
N ASP A 23 4.95 -27.82 -8.69
CA ASP A 23 4.80 -26.44 -9.12
C ASP A 23 5.00 -26.34 -10.64
N CYS A 24 4.19 -25.51 -11.29
CA CYS A 24 4.13 -25.35 -12.75
C CYS A 24 5.45 -24.83 -13.35
N ASN A 25 6.25 -24.08 -12.60
CA ASN A 25 7.55 -23.56 -13.05
C ASN A 25 8.67 -24.59 -12.99
N LEU A 26 8.44 -25.78 -12.41
CA LEU A 26 9.45 -26.83 -12.29
C LEU A 26 9.56 -27.63 -13.57
N ASN A 27 10.78 -27.76 -14.06
CA ASN A 27 11.07 -28.71 -15.13
C ASN A 27 11.19 -30.13 -14.52
N TYR A 28 10.32 -31.03 -14.93
CA TYR A 28 10.25 -32.39 -14.38
C TYR A 28 10.34 -33.48 -15.46
N PRO A 29 10.87 -34.67 -15.11
CA PRO A 29 10.89 -35.80 -16.02
C PRO A 29 9.47 -36.29 -16.30
N VAL A 30 9.17 -36.61 -17.56
CA VAL A 30 7.86 -37.15 -17.99
C VAL A 30 7.98 -38.64 -18.36
N ASN A 31 6.85 -39.32 -18.22
CA ASN A 31 6.69 -40.71 -18.72
C ASN A 31 6.32 -40.74 -20.21
N GLY A 32 6.12 -41.92 -20.77
CA GLY A 32 5.75 -42.10 -22.18
C GLY A 32 4.38 -41.49 -22.60
N MET A 33 3.55 -41.03 -21.65
CA MET A 33 2.28 -40.35 -21.87
C MET A 33 2.37 -38.84 -21.69
N GLY A 34 3.56 -38.32 -21.35
CA GLY A 34 3.77 -36.90 -21.07
C GLY A 34 3.45 -36.47 -19.63
N ASN A 35 3.06 -37.39 -18.76
CA ASN A 35 2.78 -37.12 -17.35
C ASN A 35 4.06 -37.15 -16.50
N PRO A 36 4.12 -36.44 -15.33
CA PRO A 36 5.23 -36.54 -14.40
C PRO A 36 5.63 -37.97 -14.08
N SER A 37 6.93 -38.25 -14.23
CA SER A 37 7.45 -39.61 -14.04
C SER A 37 7.43 -40.03 -12.57
N PRO A 38 7.25 -41.36 -12.29
CA PRO A 38 7.41 -41.90 -10.95
C PRO A 38 8.79 -41.64 -10.32
N SER A 39 9.83 -41.43 -11.13
CA SER A 39 11.15 -41.04 -10.62
C SER A 39 11.13 -39.72 -9.81
N LEU A 40 10.13 -38.87 -10.05
CA LEU A 40 9.88 -37.65 -9.27
C LEU A 40 8.83 -37.88 -8.18
N THR A 41 7.70 -38.51 -8.56
CA THR A 41 6.51 -38.61 -7.69
C THR A 41 6.57 -39.77 -6.69
N GLY A 42 7.63 -40.57 -6.79
CA GLY A 42 7.87 -41.73 -5.94
C GLY A 42 7.31 -43.03 -6.52
N TYR A 43 8.02 -44.12 -6.26
CA TYR A 43 7.60 -45.51 -6.46
C TYR A 43 7.15 -46.13 -5.13
N PRO A 44 6.30 -47.15 -5.14
CA PRO A 44 6.23 -48.09 -4.02
C PRO A 44 7.65 -48.69 -3.78
N PHE A 45 8.10 -48.78 -2.53
CA PHE A 45 9.44 -49.23 -2.23
C PHE A 45 9.51 -50.13 -1.00
N LEU A 46 10.60 -50.91 -0.91
CA LEU A 46 10.93 -51.72 0.25
C LEU A 46 12.08 -51.11 1.02
N LEU A 47 11.98 -51.12 2.34
CA LEU A 47 13.10 -50.81 3.24
C LEU A 47 13.95 -52.06 3.42
N THR A 48 15.17 -52.03 2.91
CA THR A 48 16.16 -53.12 3.04
C THR A 48 17.31 -52.68 3.95
N VAL A 49 18.13 -53.62 4.35
CA VAL A 49 19.37 -53.32 5.12
C VAL A 49 20.37 -52.45 4.36
N GLN A 50 20.18 -52.32 3.03
CA GLN A 50 21.00 -51.49 2.14
C GLN A 50 20.32 -50.14 1.81
N GLY A 51 19.14 -49.85 2.40
CA GLY A 51 18.35 -48.66 2.18
C GLY A 51 17.03 -48.96 1.45
N ALA A 52 16.33 -47.86 1.05
CA ALA A 52 15.10 -47.94 0.26
C ALA A 52 15.40 -48.50 -1.13
N ARG A 53 14.56 -49.43 -1.60
CA ARG A 53 14.62 -50.00 -2.93
C ARG A 53 13.26 -49.86 -3.61
N ASP A 54 13.22 -49.08 -4.65
CA ASP A 54 12.03 -48.86 -5.45
C ASP A 54 11.59 -50.14 -6.16
N LEU A 55 10.29 -50.34 -6.29
CA LEU A 55 9.69 -51.41 -7.06
C LEU A 55 9.50 -51.03 -8.54
N ASP A 56 10.45 -50.28 -9.10
CA ASP A 56 10.54 -49.96 -10.54
C ASP A 56 10.83 -51.19 -11.38
N GLN A 57 11.37 -52.23 -10.75
CA GLN A 57 11.63 -53.54 -11.28
C GLN A 57 11.15 -54.60 -10.28
N VAL A 58 11.00 -55.82 -10.79
CA VAL A 58 10.62 -56.96 -9.95
C VAL A 58 11.70 -57.25 -8.92
N TYR A 59 11.30 -57.33 -7.64
CA TYR A 59 12.17 -57.71 -6.54
C TYR A 59 11.62 -58.94 -5.84
N CYS A 60 12.36 -60.05 -5.94
CA CYS A 60 11.91 -61.34 -5.45
C CYS A 60 10.52 -61.74 -6.02
N ASN A 61 9.51 -61.71 -5.16
CA ASN A 61 8.13 -62.04 -5.49
C ASN A 61 7.22 -60.79 -5.63
N LEU A 62 7.76 -59.59 -5.44
CA LEU A 62 7.04 -58.33 -5.45
C LEU A 62 7.31 -57.50 -6.72
N GLY A 63 6.32 -56.85 -7.22
CA GLY A 63 6.42 -55.87 -8.30
C GLY A 63 5.32 -54.86 -8.26
N ALA A 64 5.56 -53.71 -8.86
CA ALA A 64 4.59 -52.66 -9.00
C ALA A 64 4.53 -52.18 -10.46
N THR A 65 3.30 -51.96 -10.93
CA THR A 65 3.01 -51.33 -12.22
C THR A 65 2.04 -50.22 -12.00
N TYR A 66 1.97 -49.25 -12.91
CA TYR A 66 0.99 -48.16 -12.78
C TYR A 66 0.28 -47.86 -14.08
N SER A 67 -0.84 -47.17 -13.93
CA SER A 67 -1.60 -46.58 -15.03
C SER A 67 -2.07 -45.18 -14.60
N ASP A 68 -1.96 -44.21 -15.50
CA ASP A 68 -2.41 -42.83 -15.27
C ASP A 68 -3.78 -42.61 -15.92
N SER A 69 -4.69 -41.96 -15.24
CA SER A 69 -5.94 -41.46 -15.83
C SER A 69 -5.64 -40.28 -16.78
N PRO A 70 -6.57 -39.94 -17.69
CA PRO A 70 -6.47 -38.69 -18.42
C PRO A 70 -6.35 -37.51 -17.44
N PRO A 71 -5.53 -36.46 -17.75
CA PRO A 71 -5.42 -35.29 -16.94
C PRO A 71 -6.72 -34.48 -16.95
N ILE A 72 -7.07 -33.92 -15.80
CA ILE A 72 -8.23 -33.04 -15.58
C ILE A 72 -7.70 -31.63 -15.38
N PRO A 73 -8.05 -30.64 -16.23
CA PRO A 73 -7.67 -29.24 -16.02
C PRO A 73 -8.25 -28.72 -14.70
N VAL A 74 -7.51 -27.85 -13.98
CA VAL A 74 -7.93 -27.23 -12.72
C VAL A 74 -8.03 -25.72 -12.88
N CYS A 75 -6.96 -25.08 -13.29
CA CYS A 75 -6.87 -23.67 -13.65
C CYS A 75 -5.92 -23.51 -14.83
N GLU A 76 -5.54 -22.27 -15.19
CA GLU A 76 -4.67 -22.03 -16.34
C GLU A 76 -3.34 -22.79 -16.17
N ASP A 77 -2.94 -23.52 -17.23
CA ASP A 77 -1.72 -24.35 -17.28
C ASP A 77 -1.59 -25.40 -16.15
N SER A 78 -2.68 -25.69 -15.44
CA SER A 78 -2.71 -26.58 -14.29
C SER A 78 -3.62 -27.79 -14.54
N PHE A 79 -3.21 -28.96 -14.08
CA PHE A 79 -3.97 -30.19 -14.20
C PHE A 79 -3.70 -31.16 -13.06
N GLN A 80 -4.60 -32.11 -12.89
CA GLN A 80 -4.40 -33.22 -11.97
C GLN A 80 -4.81 -34.53 -12.61
N PHE A 81 -4.22 -35.62 -12.14
CA PHE A 81 -4.61 -36.97 -12.58
C PHE A 81 -4.41 -37.98 -11.47
N LEU A 82 -5.09 -39.12 -11.61
CA LEU A 82 -4.97 -40.25 -10.71
C LEU A 82 -3.98 -41.25 -11.31
N ARG A 83 -2.88 -41.55 -10.60
CA ARG A 83 -2.02 -42.69 -10.85
C ARG A 83 -2.46 -43.85 -9.99
N THR A 84 -2.86 -44.95 -10.64
CA THR A 84 -3.25 -46.19 -9.97
C THR A 84 -2.08 -47.16 -10.02
N TRP A 85 -1.52 -47.43 -8.87
CA TRP A 85 -0.46 -48.45 -8.67
C TRP A 85 -1.14 -49.83 -8.50
N ASN A 86 -0.63 -50.84 -9.23
CA ASN A 86 -0.99 -52.26 -9.05
C ASN A 86 0.23 -52.97 -8.45
N ILE A 87 0.09 -53.40 -7.21
CA ILE A 87 1.11 -54.07 -6.46
C ILE A 87 0.78 -55.56 -6.43
N VAL A 88 1.74 -56.37 -6.87
CA VAL A 88 1.51 -57.79 -7.08
C VAL A 88 2.53 -58.59 -6.27
N ASP A 89 2.06 -59.57 -5.52
CA ASP A 89 2.85 -60.63 -4.94
C ASP A 89 2.58 -61.96 -5.69
N TRP A 90 3.54 -62.42 -6.47
CA TRP A 90 3.37 -63.65 -7.25
C TRP A 90 3.35 -64.92 -6.40
N CYS A 91 3.80 -64.85 -5.14
CA CYS A 91 3.75 -65.98 -4.22
C CYS A 91 2.54 -65.98 -3.31
N ASP A 92 1.84 -64.86 -3.21
CA ASP A 92 0.55 -64.67 -2.52
C ASP A 92 -0.36 -63.73 -3.31
N PRO A 93 -1.01 -64.25 -4.39
CA PRO A 93 -1.86 -63.41 -5.21
C PRO A 93 -3.05 -62.78 -4.46
N ALA A 94 -3.46 -63.36 -3.32
CA ALA A 94 -4.52 -62.77 -2.47
C ALA A 94 -4.05 -61.51 -1.74
N GLY A 95 -2.72 -61.34 -1.56
CA GLY A 95 -2.13 -60.13 -0.97
C GLY A 95 -1.95 -58.96 -1.95
N SER A 96 -2.17 -59.20 -3.26
CA SER A 96 -2.08 -58.12 -4.26
C SER A 96 -3.16 -57.07 -4.06
N PHE A 97 -2.78 -55.77 -4.21
CA PHE A 97 -3.69 -54.66 -4.03
C PHE A 97 -3.41 -53.47 -4.96
N THR A 98 -4.30 -52.51 -4.99
CA THR A 98 -4.17 -51.25 -5.73
C THR A 98 -4.09 -50.06 -4.79
N PHE A 99 -3.26 -49.07 -5.18
CA PHE A 99 -3.14 -47.79 -4.45
C PHE A 99 -3.27 -46.62 -5.41
N GLY A 100 -4.06 -45.63 -5.01
CA GLY A 100 -4.29 -44.42 -5.79
C GLY A 100 -3.39 -43.26 -5.28
N GLN A 101 -2.66 -42.64 -6.20
CA GLN A 101 -1.85 -41.45 -5.96
C GLN A 101 -2.38 -40.33 -6.84
N ILE A 102 -2.78 -39.21 -6.25
CA ILE A 102 -3.20 -37.98 -6.95
C ILE A 102 -1.96 -37.14 -7.21
N ILE A 103 -1.68 -36.84 -8.47
CA ILE A 103 -0.62 -35.94 -8.87
C ILE A 103 -1.25 -34.66 -9.37
N LYS A 104 -0.82 -33.54 -8.79
CA LYS A 104 -1.26 -32.19 -9.12
C LYS A 104 -0.10 -31.41 -9.70
N VAL A 105 -0.26 -30.92 -10.92
CA VAL A 105 0.68 -29.98 -11.54
C VAL A 105 -0.03 -28.66 -11.66
N GLY A 106 0.52 -27.60 -11.09
CA GLY A 106 -0.17 -26.31 -11.12
C GLY A 106 0.52 -25.24 -10.31
N ASP A 107 -0.15 -24.11 -10.26
CA ASP A 107 0.26 -22.96 -9.49
C ASP A 107 -0.22 -23.08 -8.04
N PHE A 108 0.71 -23.09 -7.11
CA PHE A 108 0.44 -23.14 -5.67
C PHE A 108 1.07 -21.96 -4.92
N THR A 109 1.56 -20.97 -5.66
CA THR A 109 2.32 -19.83 -5.12
C THR A 109 1.51 -18.56 -5.39
N ALA A 110 1.26 -17.77 -4.37
CA ALA A 110 0.62 -16.48 -4.56
C ALA A 110 1.54 -15.52 -5.33
N PRO A 111 1.00 -14.59 -6.12
CA PRO A 111 1.74 -13.53 -6.77
C PRO A 111 2.61 -12.74 -5.78
N LEU A 112 3.71 -12.17 -6.25
CA LEU A 112 4.50 -11.18 -5.53
C LEU A 112 4.05 -9.79 -5.93
N LEU A 113 3.94 -8.89 -4.94
CA LEU A 113 3.50 -7.51 -5.14
C LEU A 113 4.51 -6.56 -4.52
N ASP A 114 4.99 -5.61 -5.33
CA ASP A 114 5.77 -4.47 -4.87
C ASP A 114 4.93 -3.20 -4.94
N CYS A 115 4.92 -2.44 -3.83
CA CYS A 115 4.19 -1.19 -3.74
C CYS A 115 4.69 -0.17 -4.76
N PRO A 116 3.80 0.66 -5.34
CA PRO A 116 4.24 1.82 -6.10
C PRO A 116 5.10 2.72 -5.20
N ALA A 117 6.32 2.95 -5.62
CA ALA A 117 7.32 3.67 -4.85
C ALA A 117 7.87 4.83 -5.66
N GLN A 118 8.38 5.84 -4.97
CA GLN A 118 9.05 6.97 -5.58
C GLN A 118 10.21 7.41 -4.68
N ASP A 119 11.42 7.32 -5.18
CA ASP A 119 12.60 7.92 -4.56
C ASP A 119 12.65 9.40 -4.98
N THR A 120 12.18 10.31 -4.12
CA THR A 120 12.05 11.75 -4.42
C THR A 120 13.30 12.54 -4.07
N ASP A 121 14.14 12.04 -3.19
CA ASP A 121 15.36 12.71 -2.74
C ASP A 121 16.66 12.07 -3.26
N GLY A 122 16.57 10.90 -3.89
CA GLY A 122 17.68 10.21 -4.53
C GLY A 122 18.60 9.48 -3.56
N ASP A 123 18.13 9.14 -2.37
CA ASP A 123 18.91 8.42 -1.36
C ASP A 123 18.90 6.91 -1.54
N GLY A 124 18.08 6.40 -2.49
CA GLY A 124 17.91 4.98 -2.81
C GLY A 124 16.94 4.25 -1.88
N VAL A 125 16.17 4.99 -1.09
CA VAL A 125 15.06 4.49 -0.29
C VAL A 125 13.76 5.04 -0.87
N ASP A 126 12.75 4.19 -0.96
CA ASP A 126 11.45 4.61 -1.48
C ASP A 126 10.71 5.49 -0.46
N ASP A 127 10.31 6.67 -0.91
CA ASP A 127 9.47 7.59 -0.15
C ASP A 127 8.00 7.22 -0.25
N ALA A 128 7.21 7.65 0.73
CA ALA A 128 5.75 7.58 0.63
C ALA A 128 5.27 8.44 -0.55
N LEU A 129 4.34 7.94 -1.35
CA LEU A 129 3.72 8.71 -2.41
C LEU A 129 2.95 9.89 -1.81
N ILE A 130 3.17 11.08 -2.35
CA ILE A 130 2.50 12.31 -1.93
C ILE A 130 1.67 12.87 -3.08
N PHE A 131 0.39 13.09 -2.82
CA PHE A 131 -0.55 13.73 -3.75
C PHE A 131 -0.97 15.08 -3.20
N PRO A 132 -0.97 16.16 -4.01
CA PRO A 132 -1.44 17.47 -3.56
C PRO A 132 -2.96 17.50 -3.45
N THR A 133 -3.46 18.43 -2.62
CA THR A 133 -4.87 18.83 -2.63
C THR A 133 -5.26 19.49 -3.96
N GLN A 134 -6.55 19.53 -4.23
CA GLN A 134 -7.09 20.28 -5.37
C GLN A 134 -7.03 21.80 -5.09
N PRO A 135 -6.88 22.64 -6.13
CA PRO A 135 -6.72 24.10 -5.93
C PRO A 135 -7.90 24.81 -5.24
N PHE A 136 -9.07 24.19 -5.20
CA PHE A 136 -10.29 24.79 -4.63
C PHE A 136 -10.98 23.90 -3.59
N GLU A 137 -10.39 22.78 -3.24
CA GLU A 137 -10.95 21.81 -2.29
C GLU A 137 -9.82 21.20 -1.44
N CYS A 138 -10.04 21.10 -0.14
CA CYS A 138 -9.09 20.46 0.79
C CYS A 138 -9.13 18.92 0.69
N THR A 139 -9.12 18.41 -0.52
CA THR A 139 -9.12 16.96 -0.81
C THR A 139 -8.24 16.65 -2.00
N GLY A 140 -7.64 15.47 -2.00
CA GLY A 140 -6.86 14.96 -3.13
C GLY A 140 -7.73 14.41 -4.25
N ALA A 141 -7.25 14.58 -5.50
CA ALA A 141 -7.82 13.96 -6.68
C ALA A 141 -6.69 13.50 -7.62
N PHE A 142 -6.57 12.19 -7.81
CA PHE A 142 -5.41 11.62 -8.52
C PHE A 142 -5.75 10.27 -9.15
N ALA A 143 -4.89 9.84 -10.08
CA ALA A 143 -4.92 8.48 -10.60
C ALA A 143 -4.18 7.55 -9.62
N VAL A 144 -4.85 6.48 -9.20
CA VAL A 144 -4.24 5.47 -8.31
C VAL A 144 -3.25 4.64 -9.12
N PRO A 145 -1.98 4.60 -8.73
CA PRO A 145 -0.97 3.82 -9.42
C PRO A 145 -1.28 2.32 -9.38
N LEU A 146 -0.72 1.57 -10.32
CA LEU A 146 -0.71 0.11 -10.25
C LEU A 146 0.53 -0.35 -9.50
N PRO A 147 0.42 -1.40 -8.66
CA PRO A 147 1.58 -2.03 -8.08
C PRO A 147 2.35 -2.80 -9.16
N GLU A 148 3.62 -3.07 -8.92
CA GLU A 148 4.37 -4.02 -9.72
C GLU A 148 4.03 -5.43 -9.22
N VAL A 149 3.53 -6.27 -10.12
CA VAL A 149 3.11 -7.64 -9.80
C VAL A 149 3.86 -8.63 -10.66
N THR A 150 4.39 -9.65 -10.04
CA THR A 150 5.03 -10.79 -10.70
C THR A 150 4.43 -12.09 -10.21
N ASP A 151 4.22 -13.00 -11.13
CA ASP A 151 3.74 -14.35 -10.86
C ASP A 151 4.60 -15.38 -11.58
N ASN A 152 4.69 -16.59 -11.02
CA ASN A 152 5.58 -17.63 -11.53
C ASN A 152 4.95 -18.45 -12.67
N CYS A 153 3.62 -18.45 -12.81
CA CYS A 153 2.96 -19.42 -13.69
C CYS A 153 1.76 -18.88 -14.45
N SER A 154 0.92 -18.06 -13.83
CA SER A 154 -0.39 -17.73 -14.37
C SER A 154 -0.61 -16.21 -14.51
N GLY A 155 -1.66 -15.83 -15.23
CA GLY A 155 -2.12 -14.44 -15.26
C GLY A 155 -2.74 -14.04 -13.90
N TRP A 156 -2.82 -12.74 -13.66
CA TRP A 156 -3.32 -12.20 -12.39
C TRP A 156 -4.25 -11.00 -12.62
N GLU A 157 -5.09 -10.74 -11.61
CA GLU A 157 -5.97 -9.58 -11.54
C GLU A 157 -5.71 -8.80 -10.26
N VAL A 158 -5.80 -7.45 -10.32
CA VAL A 158 -5.62 -6.56 -9.17
C VAL A 158 -6.93 -5.88 -8.82
N PHE A 159 -7.44 -6.12 -7.62
CA PHE A 159 -8.50 -5.33 -7.02
C PHE A 159 -7.88 -4.27 -6.11
N THR A 160 -8.37 -3.02 -6.18
CA THR A 160 -7.78 -1.90 -5.46
C THR A 160 -8.83 -1.10 -4.69
N GLN A 161 -8.50 -0.78 -3.45
CA GLN A 161 -9.26 0.17 -2.62
C GLN A 161 -8.32 1.25 -2.07
N VAL A 162 -8.87 2.43 -1.84
CA VAL A 162 -8.25 3.48 -1.01
C VAL A 162 -8.87 3.36 0.37
N VAL A 163 -8.04 3.18 1.38
CA VAL A 163 -8.48 2.99 2.76
C VAL A 163 -7.79 3.97 3.69
N THR A 164 -8.46 4.29 4.79
CA THR A 164 -7.87 5.03 5.92
C THR A 164 -8.04 4.24 7.19
N PHE A 165 -7.15 4.48 8.15
CA PHE A 165 -7.20 3.85 9.46
C PHE A 165 -7.55 4.89 10.50
N ARG A 166 -8.48 4.56 11.37
CA ARG A 166 -8.93 5.42 12.47
C ARG A 166 -8.91 4.67 13.78
N ASP A 167 -8.37 5.31 14.79
CA ASP A 167 -8.45 4.82 16.15
C ASP A 167 -9.87 4.96 16.68
N SER A 168 -10.44 3.87 17.16
CA SER A 168 -11.73 3.85 17.82
C SER A 168 -11.58 3.41 19.27
N ILE A 169 -12.08 4.25 20.20
CA ILE A 169 -12.03 3.96 21.62
C ILE A 169 -13.17 3.00 22.00
N VAL A 170 -12.82 1.82 22.48
CA VAL A 170 -13.76 0.84 23.02
C VAL A 170 -14.09 1.21 24.45
N HIS A 171 -15.38 1.37 24.76
CA HIS A 171 -15.86 1.67 26.10
C HIS A 171 -16.43 0.43 26.79
N SER A 172 -16.19 0.30 28.08
CA SER A 172 -16.83 -0.72 28.93
C SER A 172 -18.34 -0.45 29.10
N ALA A 173 -19.07 -1.40 29.64
CA ALA A 173 -20.49 -1.22 29.94
C ALA A 173 -20.78 -0.05 30.94
N SER A 174 -19.76 0.42 31.67
CA SER A 174 -19.81 1.60 32.54
C SER A 174 -19.44 2.91 31.84
N GLY A 175 -19.19 2.89 30.55
CA GLY A 175 -18.82 4.08 29.75
C GLY A 175 -17.36 4.54 29.85
N LEU A 176 -16.50 3.77 30.54
CA LEU A 176 -15.07 4.07 30.64
C LEU A 176 -14.31 3.49 29.45
N PRO A 177 -13.31 4.21 28.91
CA PRO A 177 -12.45 3.68 27.85
C PRO A 177 -11.64 2.49 28.38
N VAL A 178 -11.63 1.38 27.64
CA VAL A 178 -10.93 0.14 28.04
C VAL A 178 -9.88 -0.29 27.03
N ASP A 179 -10.03 0.12 25.76
CA ASP A 179 -9.11 -0.24 24.69
C ASP A 179 -9.21 0.75 23.53
N THR A 180 -8.20 0.75 22.66
CA THR A 180 -8.23 1.47 21.38
C THR A 180 -8.04 0.43 20.28
N ILE A 181 -8.98 0.39 19.35
CA ILE A 181 -8.89 -0.47 18.16
C ILE A 181 -8.75 0.38 16.92
N GLU A 182 -7.91 -0.06 16.00
CA GLU A 182 -7.80 0.54 14.68
C GLU A 182 -8.93 0.02 13.79
N ILE A 183 -9.67 0.92 13.16
CA ILE A 183 -10.75 0.59 12.23
C ILE A 183 -10.34 1.04 10.83
N GLU A 184 -10.37 0.09 9.89
CA GLU A 184 -10.23 0.39 8.47
C GLU A 184 -11.54 0.95 7.91
N GLU A 185 -11.45 2.07 7.21
CA GLU A 185 -12.56 2.69 6.48
C GLU A 185 -12.20 2.80 4.99
N VAL A 186 -13.07 2.28 4.12
CA VAL A 186 -12.89 2.36 2.67
C VAL A 186 -13.35 3.72 2.18
N LEU A 187 -12.43 4.52 1.64
CA LEU A 187 -12.69 5.83 1.05
C LEU A 187 -13.14 5.71 -0.41
N ALA A 188 -12.52 4.81 -1.16
CA ALA A 188 -12.86 4.56 -2.56
C ALA A 188 -12.56 3.11 -2.96
N THR A 189 -13.33 2.60 -3.92
CA THR A 189 -13.08 1.30 -4.57
C THR A 189 -12.89 1.55 -6.07
N ILE A 190 -11.83 0.99 -6.64
CA ILE A 190 -11.47 1.15 -8.04
C ILE A 190 -11.81 -0.15 -8.77
N PRO A 191 -12.80 -0.12 -9.68
CA PRO A 191 -13.12 -1.29 -10.50
C PRO A 191 -11.92 -1.72 -11.36
N ASN A 192 -11.77 -3.02 -11.60
CA ASN A 192 -10.66 -3.57 -12.39
C ASN A 192 -10.66 -3.06 -13.85
N ASP A 193 -11.82 -2.73 -14.38
CA ASP A 193 -12.03 -2.20 -15.73
C ASP A 193 -12.04 -0.66 -15.82
N ALA A 194 -11.77 0.04 -14.70
CA ALA A 194 -11.74 1.50 -14.68
C ALA A 194 -10.61 2.05 -15.57
N PRO A 195 -10.92 2.78 -16.65
CA PRO A 195 -9.92 3.13 -17.67
C PRO A 195 -8.86 4.10 -17.14
N ASN A 196 -9.16 4.88 -16.11
CA ASN A 196 -8.27 5.93 -15.59
C ASN A 196 -7.86 5.72 -14.14
N ARG A 197 -8.42 4.74 -13.44
CA ARG A 197 -8.17 4.48 -12.00
C ARG A 197 -8.20 5.75 -11.13
N PHE A 198 -9.03 6.74 -11.51
CA PHE A 198 -9.06 8.05 -10.90
C PHE A 198 -9.97 8.07 -9.67
N VAL A 199 -9.49 8.70 -8.60
CA VAL A 199 -10.24 8.96 -7.36
C VAL A 199 -10.23 10.44 -7.04
N SER A 200 -11.26 10.92 -6.33
CA SER A 200 -11.37 12.29 -5.87
C SER A 200 -12.04 12.35 -4.50
N GLY A 201 -11.89 13.46 -3.80
CA GLY A 201 -12.46 13.64 -2.49
C GLY A 201 -11.72 12.89 -1.37
N ILE A 202 -10.46 12.54 -1.59
CA ILE A 202 -9.62 11.89 -0.57
C ILE A 202 -9.15 12.97 0.42
N PRO A 203 -9.47 12.86 1.72
CA PRO A 203 -9.09 13.84 2.73
C PRO A 203 -7.57 14.05 2.82
N THR A 204 -7.14 15.18 3.35
CA THR A 204 -5.74 15.39 3.75
C THR A 204 -5.31 14.41 4.84
N GLY A 205 -4.03 14.05 4.83
CA GLY A 205 -3.44 13.06 5.75
C GLY A 205 -2.92 11.83 5.03
N CYS A 206 -2.45 10.85 5.82
CA CYS A 206 -1.90 9.61 5.28
C CYS A 206 -2.93 8.49 5.25
N HIS A 207 -2.95 7.75 4.15
CA HIS A 207 -3.89 6.69 3.81
C HIS A 207 -3.11 5.50 3.22
N ALA A 208 -3.82 4.46 2.80
CA ALA A 208 -3.20 3.35 2.10
C ALA A 208 -4.00 2.92 0.85
N PHE A 209 -3.28 2.48 -0.16
CA PHE A 209 -3.83 1.64 -1.21
C PHE A 209 -3.84 0.21 -0.71
N ARG A 210 -5.00 -0.39 -0.62
CA ARG A 210 -5.18 -1.80 -0.35
C ARG A 210 -5.27 -2.53 -1.69
N TYR A 211 -4.25 -3.30 -2.03
CA TYR A 211 -4.21 -4.14 -3.22
C TYR A 211 -4.48 -5.58 -2.84
N LEU A 212 -5.46 -6.18 -3.49
CA LEU A 212 -5.71 -7.62 -3.46
C LEU A 212 -5.39 -8.17 -4.86
N VAL A 213 -4.36 -8.98 -4.96
CA VAL A 213 -3.97 -9.63 -6.22
C VAL A 213 -4.37 -11.09 -6.15
N THR A 214 -5.06 -11.55 -7.19
CA THR A 214 -5.50 -12.93 -7.33
C THR A 214 -5.00 -13.48 -8.66
N ASP A 215 -4.34 -14.63 -8.65
CA ASP A 215 -3.94 -15.31 -9.87
C ASP A 215 -5.06 -16.15 -10.48
N ALA A 216 -4.82 -16.78 -11.63
CA ALA A 216 -5.79 -17.62 -12.31
C ALA A 216 -6.10 -18.94 -11.60
N CYS A 217 -5.33 -19.27 -10.53
CA CYS A 217 -5.52 -20.45 -9.69
C CYS A 217 -6.07 -20.13 -8.29
N ASP A 218 -6.58 -18.91 -8.08
CA ASP A 218 -7.14 -18.40 -6.82
C ASP A 218 -6.12 -18.24 -5.67
N ASN A 219 -4.80 -18.26 -5.96
CA ASN A 219 -3.84 -17.85 -4.94
C ASN A 219 -3.87 -16.32 -4.81
N GLN A 220 -3.74 -15.80 -3.59
CA GLN A 220 -3.96 -14.38 -3.31
C GLN A 220 -2.87 -13.80 -2.43
N ILE A 221 -2.57 -12.52 -2.68
CA ILE A 221 -1.82 -11.66 -1.78
C ILE A 221 -2.58 -10.37 -1.54
N GLU A 222 -2.58 -9.91 -0.30
CA GLU A 222 -3.13 -8.61 0.10
C GLU A 222 -2.01 -7.76 0.68
N GLN A 223 -1.90 -6.49 0.21
CA GLN A 223 -0.88 -5.58 0.70
C GLN A 223 -1.40 -4.15 0.77
N TYR A 224 -0.94 -3.42 1.80
CA TYR A 224 -1.22 -2.01 2.03
C TYR A 224 -0.01 -1.17 1.68
N CYS A 225 -0.18 -0.19 0.80
CA CYS A 225 0.87 0.70 0.34
C CYS A 225 0.53 2.13 0.75
N THR A 226 1.32 2.71 1.64
CA THR A 226 1.05 4.01 2.24
C THR A 226 1.26 5.14 1.24
N PHE A 227 0.38 6.14 1.30
CA PHE A 227 0.51 7.43 0.61
C PHE A 227 -0.08 8.55 1.47
N CYS A 228 0.28 9.81 1.17
CA CYS A 228 -0.29 10.95 1.87
C CYS A 228 -0.89 11.96 0.89
N VAL A 229 -1.94 12.67 1.33
CA VAL A 229 -2.53 13.83 0.66
C VAL A 229 -2.11 15.05 1.46
N GLU A 230 -1.37 15.96 0.84
CA GLU A 230 -0.84 17.16 1.48
C GLU A 230 -1.34 18.42 0.78
N ASP A 231 -1.65 19.41 1.58
CA ASP A 231 -1.89 20.74 1.05
C ASP A 231 -0.56 21.41 0.72
N ARG A 232 -0.36 21.70 -0.55
CA ARG A 232 0.80 22.40 -1.10
C ARG A 232 0.41 23.64 -1.89
N THR A 233 -0.84 24.09 -1.72
CA THR A 233 -1.38 25.27 -2.37
C THR A 233 -1.13 26.45 -1.47
N GLU A 234 -0.43 27.49 -1.98
CA GLU A 234 -0.28 28.73 -1.25
C GLU A 234 -1.62 29.46 -1.13
N PRO A 235 -1.94 30.07 0.04
CA PRO A 235 -3.14 30.87 0.20
C PRO A 235 -3.16 32.07 -0.74
N VAL A 236 -4.32 32.52 -1.12
CA VAL A 236 -4.51 33.77 -1.86
C VAL A 236 -4.57 34.89 -0.85
N ALA A 237 -3.52 35.75 -0.83
CA ALA A 237 -3.49 36.96 -0.02
C ALA A 237 -4.17 38.11 -0.77
N ASP A 238 -5.21 38.68 -0.17
CA ASP A 238 -6.01 39.81 -0.73
C ASP A 238 -6.06 40.95 0.28
N CYS A 239 -5.43 42.07 -0.07
CA CYS A 239 -5.32 43.25 0.78
C CYS A 239 -6.25 44.40 0.32
N ASN A 240 -6.79 45.12 1.28
CA ASN A 240 -7.36 46.43 1.01
C ASN A 240 -6.22 47.40 0.63
N GLU A 241 -6.07 47.71 -0.66
CA GLU A 241 -4.94 48.45 -1.20
C GLU A 241 -4.77 49.85 -0.60
N GLN A 242 -5.86 50.50 -0.11
CA GLN A 242 -5.84 51.85 0.45
C GLN A 242 -6.63 51.95 1.74
N LEU A 243 -5.96 52.22 2.83
CA LEU A 243 -6.56 52.38 4.14
C LEU A 243 -6.33 53.80 4.69
N ASN A 244 -7.35 54.37 5.31
CA ASN A 244 -7.22 55.61 6.10
C ASN A 244 -7.38 55.28 7.58
N VAL A 245 -6.42 55.70 8.38
CA VAL A 245 -6.38 55.43 9.82
C VAL A 245 -6.14 56.73 10.58
N SER A 246 -7.07 57.08 11.44
CA SER A 246 -6.97 58.29 12.28
C SER A 246 -6.32 57.95 13.61
N LEU A 247 -5.38 58.79 14.06
CA LEU A 247 -4.79 58.65 15.37
C LEU A 247 -5.80 59.02 16.48
N THR A 248 -5.67 58.35 17.61
CA THR A 248 -6.37 58.71 18.82
C THR A 248 -5.83 60.04 19.38
N HIS A 249 -6.55 60.65 20.34
CA HIS A 249 -6.09 61.90 21.00
C HIS A 249 -4.73 61.76 21.70
N ASP A 250 -4.29 60.54 21.99
CA ASP A 250 -2.98 60.22 22.56
C ASP A 250 -1.85 60.14 21.50
N GLY A 251 -2.19 60.38 20.22
CA GLY A 251 -1.23 60.35 19.12
C GLY A 251 -0.77 58.95 18.73
N PHE A 252 -1.64 57.95 18.93
CA PHE A 252 -1.29 56.56 18.70
C PHE A 252 -2.48 55.82 18.08
N VAL A 253 -2.23 54.86 17.20
CA VAL A 253 -3.24 53.91 16.72
C VAL A 253 -2.59 52.55 16.41
N ARG A 254 -3.33 51.50 16.63
CA ARG A 254 -2.97 50.12 16.30
C ARG A 254 -3.84 49.61 15.20
N LEU A 255 -3.25 49.10 14.12
CA LEU A 255 -3.93 48.43 13.01
C LEU A 255 -3.68 46.94 13.10
N LEU A 256 -4.72 46.16 13.22
CA LEU A 256 -4.67 44.70 13.30
C LEU A 256 -4.54 44.11 11.90
N ALA A 257 -3.83 42.96 11.74
CA ALA A 257 -3.70 42.24 10.47
C ALA A 257 -5.05 41.97 9.79
N PRO A 258 -6.09 41.48 10.48
CA PRO A 258 -7.41 41.26 9.85
C PRO A 258 -8.12 42.54 9.38
N SER A 259 -7.64 43.72 9.75
CA SER A 259 -8.21 44.99 9.24
C SER A 259 -7.61 45.41 7.90
N VAL A 260 -6.53 44.75 7.48
CA VAL A 260 -5.87 44.96 6.19
C VAL A 260 -6.41 43.98 5.16
N ASP A 261 -6.89 42.83 5.61
CA ASP A 261 -7.45 41.76 4.81
C ASP A 261 -8.77 42.19 4.13
N GLU A 262 -8.90 41.90 2.83
CA GLU A 262 -10.14 42.15 2.04
C GLU A 262 -10.83 40.82 1.64
N GLY A 263 -10.33 39.69 2.11
CA GLY A 263 -10.92 38.39 1.87
C GLY A 263 -9.93 37.32 1.43
N SER A 264 -8.74 37.32 2.02
CA SER A 264 -7.79 36.25 1.81
C SER A 264 -8.40 34.88 2.10
N TRP A 265 -8.08 33.93 1.26
CA TRP A 265 -8.67 32.59 1.35
C TRP A 265 -7.65 31.52 0.98
N ASP A 266 -7.96 30.28 1.34
CA ASP A 266 -7.21 29.09 0.98
C ASP A 266 -8.13 27.92 0.65
N ASN A 267 -7.65 26.92 -0.09
CA ASN A 267 -8.43 25.72 -0.44
C ASN A 267 -8.74 24.83 0.75
N CYS A 268 -7.89 24.86 1.81
CA CYS A 268 -8.15 24.19 3.08
C CYS A 268 -8.60 25.16 4.16
N ALA A 269 -7.73 25.99 4.68
CA ALA A 269 -8.08 27.04 5.61
C ALA A 269 -6.89 28.00 5.86
N VAL A 270 -7.19 29.29 6.04
CA VAL A 270 -6.22 30.24 6.59
C VAL A 270 -6.10 30.03 8.10
N GLU A 271 -4.90 29.86 8.61
CA GLU A 271 -4.62 29.69 10.03
C GLU A 271 -4.21 30.99 10.70
N GLN A 272 -3.33 31.77 10.05
CA GLN A 272 -2.70 32.93 10.66
C GLN A 272 -2.58 34.10 9.68
N MET A 273 -2.74 35.31 10.20
CA MET A 273 -2.44 36.56 9.49
C MET A 273 -1.52 37.42 10.35
N GLU A 274 -0.47 37.93 9.74
CA GLU A 274 0.45 38.86 10.36
C GLU A 274 0.69 40.06 9.44
N VAL A 275 1.04 41.20 10.03
CA VAL A 275 1.30 42.44 9.32
C VAL A 275 2.64 43.01 9.71
N ARG A 276 3.32 43.64 8.75
CA ARG A 276 4.53 44.44 8.99
C ARG A 276 4.43 45.76 8.25
N ARG A 277 5.17 46.77 8.73
CA ARG A 277 5.17 48.09 8.12
C ARG A 277 6.57 48.49 7.69
N LEU A 278 6.66 49.31 6.66
CA LEU A 278 7.90 49.99 6.28
C LEU A 278 8.16 51.18 7.25
N ILE A 279 9.24 51.09 8.03
CA ILE A 279 9.67 52.11 8.96
C ILE A 279 10.58 53.07 8.22
N THR A 280 10.20 54.37 8.15
CA THR A 280 11.00 55.44 7.53
C THR A 280 11.34 56.53 8.52
N LYS A 281 10.72 56.49 9.70
CA LYS A 281 10.95 57.47 10.78
C LYS A 281 11.26 56.76 12.10
N GLY A 282 12.27 57.24 12.79
CA GLY A 282 12.70 56.73 14.09
C GLY A 282 12.32 57.66 15.25
N PRO A 283 12.94 57.50 16.43
CA PRO A 283 12.66 58.30 17.61
C PRO A 283 12.75 59.81 17.34
N GLY A 284 11.77 60.56 17.84
CA GLY A 284 11.68 62.01 17.61
C GLY A 284 11.38 62.39 16.16
N CYS A 285 10.78 61.52 15.38
CA CYS A 285 10.39 61.69 13.98
C CYS A 285 11.58 61.92 13.01
N ALA A 286 12.78 61.60 13.42
CA ALA A 286 13.96 61.64 12.53
C ALA A 286 13.85 60.64 11.40
N THR A 287 14.23 61.06 10.18
CA THR A 287 14.31 60.11 9.05
C THR A 287 15.39 59.06 9.29
N VAL A 288 15.07 57.80 9.09
CA VAL A 288 15.98 56.66 9.19
C VAL A 288 16.05 55.91 7.87
N ASP A 289 17.04 55.07 7.72
CA ASP A 289 17.07 54.13 6.58
C ASP A 289 15.83 53.22 6.66
N SER A 290 15.13 53.10 5.52
CA SER A 290 13.90 52.32 5.46
C SER A 290 14.14 50.82 5.68
N ALA A 291 13.41 50.26 6.62
CA ALA A 291 13.42 48.82 6.93
C ALA A 291 12.01 48.36 7.31
N TYR A 292 11.67 47.12 7.03
CA TYR A 292 10.43 46.52 7.54
C TYR A 292 10.57 46.22 9.03
N SER A 293 9.45 46.38 9.76
CA SER A 293 9.33 45.80 11.10
C SER A 293 9.27 44.27 11.02
N ASP A 294 9.42 43.62 12.17
CA ASP A 294 9.10 42.20 12.27
C ASP A 294 7.61 41.95 11.98
N TRP A 295 7.27 40.73 11.55
CA TRP A 295 5.91 40.28 11.43
C TRP A 295 5.24 40.21 12.80
N ALA A 296 4.02 40.69 12.89
CA ALA A 296 3.23 40.71 14.12
C ALA A 296 1.72 40.72 13.81
N PRO A 297 0.86 40.37 14.77
CA PRO A 297 -0.59 40.44 14.56
C PRO A 297 -1.14 41.85 14.40
N TYR A 298 -0.28 42.86 14.56
CA TYR A 298 -0.62 44.28 14.40
C TYR A 298 0.60 45.13 14.08
N VAL A 299 0.35 46.36 13.55
CA VAL A 299 1.34 47.42 13.45
C VAL A 299 0.84 48.67 14.16
N ASP A 300 1.75 49.44 14.71
CA ASP A 300 1.50 50.66 15.47
C ASP A 300 1.90 51.91 14.65
N PHE A 301 1.09 52.95 14.68
CA PHE A 301 1.37 54.25 14.10
C PHE A 301 1.33 55.32 15.17
N THR A 302 2.13 56.39 14.98
CA THR A 302 2.32 57.47 15.91
C THR A 302 2.18 58.81 15.21
N CYS A 303 2.19 59.92 15.97
CA CYS A 303 2.18 61.25 15.39
C CYS A 303 3.35 61.56 14.43
N CYS A 304 4.40 60.75 14.42
CA CYS A 304 5.46 60.85 13.42
C CYS A 304 5.01 60.40 12.02
N ASP A 305 3.95 59.66 11.94
CA ASP A 305 3.40 59.09 10.68
C ASP A 305 2.29 59.95 10.06
N ILE A 306 1.82 61.03 10.74
CA ILE A 306 0.74 61.92 10.26
C ILE A 306 1.07 62.47 8.86
N ASP A 307 0.05 62.52 7.99
CA ASP A 307 0.09 62.98 6.59
C ASP A 307 1.08 62.14 5.74
N SER A 308 1.41 60.91 6.19
CA SER A 308 2.29 59.99 5.46
C SER A 308 1.48 58.80 4.92
N LEU A 309 1.84 58.36 3.72
CA LEU A 309 1.45 57.06 3.19
C LEU A 309 2.49 56.06 3.68
N VAL A 310 2.09 55.11 4.49
CA VAL A 310 2.94 54.06 5.02
C VAL A 310 2.64 52.74 4.33
N LEU A 311 3.64 52.15 3.71
CA LEU A 311 3.54 50.82 3.11
C LEU A 311 3.48 49.75 4.20
N ILE A 312 2.50 48.87 4.13
CA ILE A 312 2.39 47.68 4.97
C ILE A 312 2.28 46.44 4.11
N GLU A 313 2.68 45.33 4.65
CA GLU A 313 2.49 43.99 4.04
C GLU A 313 1.72 43.10 4.99
N LEU A 314 0.79 42.34 4.44
CA LEU A 314 0.05 41.28 5.11
C LEU A 314 0.62 39.93 4.69
N LEU A 315 0.97 39.09 5.66
CA LEU A 315 1.32 37.70 5.51
C LEU A 315 0.08 36.87 5.85
N VAL A 316 -0.27 35.97 4.98
CA VAL A 316 -1.32 34.97 5.17
C VAL A 316 -0.67 33.60 5.19
N VAL A 317 -0.95 32.81 6.22
CA VAL A 317 -0.44 31.46 6.41
C VAL A 317 -1.61 30.52 6.52
N ASP A 318 -1.59 29.41 5.78
CA ASP A 318 -2.59 28.37 5.84
C ASP A 318 -2.31 27.33 6.94
N THR A 319 -3.19 26.34 7.10
CA THR A 319 -3.07 25.26 8.09
C THR A 319 -1.95 24.26 7.79
N ALA A 320 -1.45 24.24 6.57
CA ALA A 320 -0.31 23.40 6.16
C ALA A 320 1.04 24.12 6.29
N GLY A 321 1.02 25.43 6.55
CA GLY A 321 2.20 26.29 6.67
C GLY A 321 2.68 26.87 5.35
N ASN A 322 1.87 26.84 4.28
CA ASN A 322 2.17 27.58 3.06
C ASN A 322 1.87 29.07 3.29
N GLU A 323 2.65 29.95 2.65
CA GLU A 323 2.63 31.39 2.93
C GLU A 323 2.45 32.18 1.65
N ASN A 324 1.72 33.29 1.75
CA ASN A 324 1.65 34.28 0.69
C ASN A 324 1.48 35.69 1.28
N THR A 325 1.83 36.72 0.51
CA THR A 325 1.80 38.11 0.97
C THR A 325 1.11 39.01 -0.02
N CYS A 326 0.43 40.05 0.51
CA CYS A 326 -0.03 41.22 -0.25
C CYS A 326 0.41 42.51 0.44
N TRP A 327 0.19 43.65 -0.19
CA TRP A 327 0.60 44.96 0.34
C TRP A 327 -0.56 45.96 0.28
N ALA A 328 -0.50 46.96 1.16
CA ALA A 328 -1.43 48.05 1.23
C ALA A 328 -0.73 49.36 1.58
N GLU A 329 -1.30 50.50 1.16
CA GLU A 329 -0.87 51.81 1.57
C GLU A 329 -1.84 52.34 2.63
N VAL A 330 -1.32 52.79 3.76
CA VAL A 330 -2.07 53.36 4.87
C VAL A 330 -1.79 54.83 4.97
N LEU A 331 -2.83 55.65 4.76
CA LEU A 331 -2.77 57.08 5.06
C LEU A 331 -3.10 57.32 6.54
N ILE A 332 -2.21 57.99 7.25
CA ILE A 332 -2.36 58.30 8.68
C ILE A 332 -2.81 59.76 8.83
N GLU A 333 -4.02 59.94 9.45
CA GLU A 333 -4.69 61.21 9.66
C GLU A 333 -4.76 61.60 11.13
#